data_badbdca6c46fdfe261752ec083f12754
#
_entry.id   badbdca6c46fdfe261752ec083f12754
#
_cell.length_a   1.000
_cell.length_b   1.000
_cell.length_c   1.000
_cell.angle_alpha   90.00
_cell.angle_beta   90.00
_cell.angle_gamma   90.00
#
_symmetry.space_group_name_H-M   'P 1'
#
loop_
_entity.id
_entity.type
_entity.pdbx_description
1 polymer ?
#
loop_
_entity_poly.entity_id
_entity_poly.type
_entity_poly.pdbx_seq_one_letter_code
_entity_poly.pdbx_strand_id
1 'polypeptide(L)'
;MTKKPDAPNSSIETMLAARTFTRRVLFKGAMKGALAAGTMAAAGPYLVRDAFSSSGELNILNWADELPEPVLPEFTKKTGIKVNSTPFSQNEEQINKLQATEGEGFDLCAPTRDRAPQFQELGVLAPYDMAKLKLDNVLPAMLEGSTSVWTWDGGLYHVPHCWGSEAIAWRSDLAPGLTYDKLSYGTLWAPEFKGKMQGRPHSLLLGIGLWWDKTGKLPSNRMMDAFKDEATMKKIYDQILPFAIENKAQVKQFWDSADNTKSGFMENGCVIGQTWDGPALSLKKDGKPVTYMAPQEGAIAWIDGWSLIKAAKNVPQAYEFVNFMHTPEISAMVANGSGYNPVVKGADKFLSEVAKKNFAEAYPGNALDNLWNRPPEPSWYAELRTQYAEKFKAA
;
A
#
# COMPACT_ATOMS: atom_id res chain seq x y z
N MET A 1 -47.38 -7.21 -6.29
CA MET A 1 -46.12 -7.87 -6.63
C MET A 1 -45.20 -6.80 -7.25
N THR A 2 -44.46 -6.11 -6.44
CA THR A 2 -43.51 -5.06 -6.86
C THR A 2 -42.11 -5.67 -6.82
N LYS A 3 -41.50 -5.79 -8.01
CA LYS A 3 -40.09 -6.21 -8.18
C LYS A 3 -39.16 -5.22 -7.44
N LYS A 4 -38.36 -5.75 -6.51
CA LYS A 4 -37.18 -5.05 -6.00
C LYS A 4 -36.20 -4.82 -7.16
N PRO A 5 -35.55 -3.66 -7.25
CA PRO A 5 -34.45 -3.48 -8.22
C PRO A 5 -33.23 -4.27 -7.77
N ASP A 6 -32.65 -5.00 -8.70
CA ASP A 6 -31.39 -5.72 -8.52
C ASP A 6 -30.27 -4.74 -8.18
N ALA A 7 -29.50 -5.05 -7.14
CA ALA A 7 -28.29 -4.31 -6.78
C ALA A 7 -27.25 -4.47 -7.91
N PRO A 8 -26.53 -3.41 -8.31
CA PRO A 8 -25.52 -3.53 -9.35
C PRO A 8 -24.36 -4.40 -8.86
N ASN A 9 -24.05 -5.41 -9.66
CA ASN A 9 -22.92 -6.30 -9.48
C ASN A 9 -21.63 -5.51 -9.79
N SER A 10 -21.09 -4.80 -8.81
CA SER A 10 -19.86 -3.99 -8.97
C SER A 10 -18.64 -4.89 -8.83
N SER A 11 -18.02 -5.27 -9.95
CA SER A 11 -16.70 -5.88 -9.93
C SER A 11 -15.65 -4.88 -9.43
N ILE A 12 -14.58 -5.36 -8.83
CA ILE A 12 -13.45 -4.52 -8.37
C ILE A 12 -12.94 -3.65 -9.54
N GLU A 13 -12.91 -4.16 -10.78
CA GLU A 13 -12.56 -3.37 -11.98
C GLU A 13 -13.54 -2.22 -12.23
N THR A 14 -14.83 -2.43 -12.05
CA THR A 14 -15.85 -1.39 -12.24
C THR A 14 -15.73 -0.32 -11.14
N MET A 15 -15.43 -0.73 -9.91
CA MET A 15 -15.22 0.20 -8.79
C MET A 15 -13.92 1.00 -8.93
N LEU A 16 -12.84 0.39 -9.41
CA LEU A 16 -11.54 1.05 -9.64
C LEU A 16 -11.48 1.82 -10.96
N ALA A 17 -12.20 1.40 -12.01
CA ALA A 17 -12.27 2.10 -13.29
C ALA A 17 -13.27 3.25 -13.31
N ALA A 18 -14.24 3.27 -12.40
CA ALA A 18 -15.37 4.18 -12.50
C ALA A 18 -15.08 5.61 -12.03
N ARG A 19 -13.95 5.93 -11.36
CA ARG A 19 -13.74 7.32 -10.93
C ARG A 19 -12.27 7.72 -10.74
N THR A 20 -11.87 8.53 -11.64
CA THR A 20 -10.85 9.56 -11.66
C THR A 20 -10.43 10.12 -10.30
N PHE A 21 -9.15 9.99 -9.98
CA PHE A 21 -8.44 11.02 -9.25
C PHE A 21 -8.73 12.38 -9.91
N THR A 22 -9.24 13.30 -9.13
CA THR A 22 -9.70 14.63 -9.47
C THR A 22 -9.25 15.21 -10.83
N ARG A 23 -10.25 15.58 -11.64
CA ARG A 23 -10.11 16.39 -12.84
C ARG A 23 -9.33 17.68 -12.56
N ARG A 24 -8.07 17.73 -12.91
CA ARG A 24 -7.33 18.93 -13.35
C ARG A 24 -5.90 18.57 -13.70
N VAL A 25 -5.66 18.03 -14.87
CA VAL A 25 -4.58 18.37 -15.81
C VAL A 25 -4.93 17.69 -17.12
N LEU A 26 -5.68 18.38 -17.96
CA LEU A 26 -5.75 18.15 -19.38
C LEU A 26 -5.08 19.35 -20.04
N PHE A 27 -4.13 19.07 -20.91
CA PHE A 27 -3.76 19.70 -22.19
C PHE A 27 -2.24 19.76 -22.32
N LYS A 28 -1.60 19.13 -23.29
CA LYS A 28 -1.57 19.22 -24.73
C LYS A 28 -0.44 18.32 -25.27
N GLY A 29 -0.69 17.67 -26.36
CA GLY A 29 0.39 17.08 -27.16
C GLY A 29 -0.11 15.97 -28.08
N ALA A 30 -0.86 16.36 -29.12
CA ALA A 30 -1.15 15.46 -30.22
C ALA A 30 0.08 15.36 -31.14
N MET A 31 0.50 14.13 -31.48
CA MET A 31 1.20 13.91 -32.75
C MET A 31 0.83 12.56 -33.36
N LYS A 32 0.53 12.63 -34.65
CA LYS A 32 0.06 11.59 -35.54
C LYS A 32 1.18 10.62 -35.94
N GLY A 33 0.84 9.36 -36.21
CA GLY A 33 1.76 8.46 -36.89
C GLY A 33 1.21 7.05 -37.09
N ALA A 34 0.50 6.88 -38.22
CA ALA A 34 0.49 5.74 -39.18
C ALA A 34 0.37 4.28 -38.71
N LEU A 35 -0.70 3.65 -39.23
CA LEU A 35 -0.96 2.22 -39.37
C LEU A 35 0.14 1.51 -40.19
N ALA A 36 0.50 0.31 -39.74
CA ALA A 36 0.91 -0.77 -40.63
C ALA A 36 0.33 -2.08 -40.11
N ALA A 37 -0.56 -2.68 -40.88
CA ALA A 37 -1.10 -4.01 -40.68
C ALA A 37 -0.06 -5.05 -41.14
N GLY A 38 0.13 -6.11 -40.36
CA GLY A 38 1.02 -7.22 -40.74
C GLY A 38 0.75 -8.48 -39.92
N THR A 39 -0.04 -9.36 -40.50
CA THR A 39 -0.11 -10.84 -40.37
C THR A 39 0.17 -11.52 -39.03
N MET A 40 -0.89 -12.18 -38.52
CA MET A 40 -0.82 -13.28 -37.54
C MET A 40 0.09 -14.39 -38.00
N ALA A 41 1.04 -14.75 -37.14
CA ALA A 41 1.65 -16.08 -37.14
C ALA A 41 1.48 -16.62 -35.70
N ALA A 42 0.75 -17.73 -35.61
CA ALA A 42 0.65 -18.53 -34.40
C ALA A 42 2.03 -19.10 -34.07
N ALA A 43 2.64 -18.60 -32.98
CA ALA A 43 3.83 -19.19 -32.41
C ALA A 43 3.53 -19.52 -30.94
N GLY A 44 3.62 -20.80 -30.60
CA GLY A 44 3.54 -21.32 -29.23
C GLY A 44 4.60 -20.68 -28.31
N PRO A 45 4.58 -20.99 -27.01
CA PRO A 45 5.44 -20.34 -26.05
C PRO A 45 6.90 -20.74 -26.27
N TYR A 46 7.60 -19.99 -27.10
CA TYR A 46 9.05 -20.08 -27.16
C TYR A 46 9.62 -19.35 -25.94
N LEU A 47 10.10 -20.13 -24.98
CA LEU A 47 11.06 -19.68 -23.99
C LEU A 47 12.34 -19.30 -24.77
N VAL A 48 12.49 -18.03 -25.10
CA VAL A 48 13.80 -17.52 -25.54
C VAL A 48 14.67 -17.48 -24.28
N ARG A 49 15.41 -18.54 -24.07
CA ARG A 49 16.58 -18.51 -23.20
C ARG A 49 17.62 -17.64 -23.89
N ASP A 50 17.63 -16.35 -23.59
CA ASP A 50 18.79 -15.54 -23.89
C ASP A 50 19.95 -16.06 -23.05
N ALA A 51 20.95 -16.62 -23.77
CA ALA A 51 22.16 -17.21 -23.23
C ALA A 51 23.14 -16.11 -22.79
N PHE A 52 22.77 -15.29 -21.85
CA PHE A 52 23.71 -14.59 -20.98
C PHE A 52 23.73 -15.34 -19.65
N SER A 53 24.92 -15.60 -19.12
CA SER A 53 25.14 -16.37 -17.91
C SER A 53 24.40 -15.70 -16.72
N SER A 54 23.10 -15.96 -16.60
CA SER A 54 22.33 -15.57 -15.45
C SER A 54 22.75 -16.46 -14.29
N SER A 55 22.97 -15.89 -13.10
CA SER A 55 23.30 -16.65 -11.90
C SER A 55 22.24 -17.69 -11.55
N GLY A 56 21.03 -17.60 -12.16
CA GLY A 56 19.85 -18.38 -11.76
C GLY A 56 19.26 -17.91 -10.44
N GLU A 57 19.69 -16.76 -9.94
CA GLU A 57 19.25 -16.19 -8.65
C GLU A 57 18.74 -14.75 -8.81
N LEU A 58 17.89 -14.33 -7.90
CA LEU A 58 17.39 -12.96 -7.74
C LEU A 58 17.37 -12.61 -6.25
N ASN A 59 17.95 -11.48 -5.89
CA ASN A 59 18.00 -11.00 -4.51
C ASN A 59 17.04 -9.84 -4.33
N ILE A 60 16.03 -9.98 -3.48
CA ILE A 60 15.02 -8.96 -3.26
C ILE A 60 14.98 -8.50 -1.81
N LEU A 61 14.77 -7.21 -1.62
CA LEU A 61 14.49 -6.58 -0.32
C LEU A 61 13.00 -6.18 -0.32
N ASN A 62 12.15 -6.93 0.42
CA ASN A 62 10.70 -6.86 0.30
C ASN A 62 9.99 -6.79 1.65
N TRP A 63 8.75 -6.32 1.65
CA TRP A 63 7.88 -6.39 2.81
C TRP A 63 7.65 -7.83 3.26
N ALA A 64 7.68 -8.06 4.58
CA ALA A 64 7.59 -9.40 5.16
C ALA A 64 6.26 -10.11 4.91
N ASP A 65 5.18 -9.34 4.66
CA ASP A 65 3.81 -9.81 4.56
C ASP A 65 3.19 -9.68 3.15
N GLU A 66 3.95 -9.20 2.14
CA GLU A 66 3.43 -8.99 0.79
C GLU A 66 3.62 -10.15 -0.18
N LEU A 67 4.51 -11.08 0.14
CA LEU A 67 4.80 -12.25 -0.71
C LEU A 67 4.40 -13.55 0.00
N PRO A 68 3.07 -13.84 0.09
CA PRO A 68 2.60 -15.06 0.73
C PRO A 68 2.99 -16.30 -0.08
N GLU A 69 3.07 -17.44 0.59
CA GLU A 69 3.15 -18.72 -0.10
C GLU A 69 1.88 -18.93 -1.00
N PRO A 70 2.01 -19.43 -2.22
CA PRO A 70 3.22 -19.97 -2.86
C PRO A 70 3.85 -19.05 -3.94
N VAL A 71 3.81 -17.71 -3.82
CA VAL A 71 4.23 -16.77 -4.88
C VAL A 71 5.67 -17.02 -5.36
N LEU A 72 6.63 -17.06 -4.43
CA LEU A 72 8.04 -17.27 -4.79
C LEU A 72 8.31 -18.68 -5.32
N PRO A 73 7.77 -19.77 -4.76
CA PRO A 73 7.84 -21.10 -5.34
C PRO A 73 7.28 -21.19 -6.77
N GLU A 74 6.14 -20.55 -7.05
CA GLU A 74 5.58 -20.54 -8.42
C GLU A 74 6.47 -19.77 -9.41
N PHE A 75 7.10 -18.67 -8.98
CA PHE A 75 8.10 -17.99 -9.81
C PHE A 75 9.28 -18.90 -10.14
N THR A 76 9.87 -19.53 -9.12
CA THR A 76 11.00 -20.46 -9.29
C THR A 76 10.63 -21.64 -10.19
N LYS A 77 9.46 -22.24 -10.01
CA LYS A 77 8.94 -23.33 -10.82
C LYS A 77 8.79 -22.92 -12.30
N LYS A 78 8.33 -21.69 -12.56
CA LYS A 78 8.04 -21.18 -13.91
C LYS A 78 9.30 -20.76 -14.67
N THR A 79 10.30 -20.23 -13.97
CA THR A 79 11.48 -19.59 -14.56
C THR A 79 12.79 -20.33 -14.33
N GLY A 80 12.85 -21.17 -13.30
CA GLY A 80 14.09 -21.77 -12.80
C GLY A 80 14.95 -20.81 -11.97
N ILE A 81 14.49 -19.57 -11.74
CA ILE A 81 15.21 -18.55 -10.97
C ILE A 81 14.88 -18.73 -9.49
N LYS A 82 15.90 -18.90 -8.66
CA LYS A 82 15.77 -18.91 -7.20
C LYS A 82 15.68 -17.48 -6.67
N VAL A 83 14.69 -17.20 -5.83
CA VAL A 83 14.57 -15.89 -5.17
C VAL A 83 15.12 -15.97 -3.76
N ASN A 84 16.08 -15.10 -3.46
CA ASN A 84 16.60 -14.87 -2.12
C ASN A 84 15.90 -13.62 -1.56
N SER A 85 14.89 -13.83 -0.69
CA SER A 85 14.10 -12.78 -0.07
C SER A 85 14.76 -12.33 1.23
N THR A 86 14.91 -11.01 1.39
CA THR A 86 15.30 -10.36 2.63
C THR A 86 14.11 -9.50 3.10
N PRO A 87 13.34 -9.95 4.08
CA PRO A 87 12.17 -9.23 4.52
C PRO A 87 12.52 -8.01 5.40
N PHE A 88 11.65 -6.99 5.34
CA PHE A 88 11.62 -5.86 6.28
C PHE A 88 10.18 -5.56 6.69
N SER A 89 10.00 -4.79 7.77
CA SER A 89 8.69 -4.42 8.32
C SER A 89 8.38 -2.92 8.25
N GLN A 90 9.39 -2.10 7.97
CA GLN A 90 9.26 -0.63 7.90
C GLN A 90 10.13 -0.06 6.78
N ASN A 91 9.66 1.01 6.10
CA ASN A 91 10.44 1.68 5.06
C ASN A 91 11.80 2.17 5.55
N GLU A 92 11.89 2.60 6.80
CA GLU A 92 13.12 3.06 7.43
C GLU A 92 14.18 1.95 7.49
N GLU A 93 13.80 0.70 7.75
CA GLU A 93 14.71 -0.47 7.71
C GLU A 93 15.28 -0.68 6.32
N GLN A 94 14.41 -0.60 5.30
CA GLN A 94 14.79 -0.73 3.90
C GLN A 94 15.77 0.38 3.48
N ILE A 95 15.43 1.64 3.77
CA ILE A 95 16.26 2.81 3.45
C ILE A 95 17.62 2.72 4.12
N ASN A 96 17.66 2.44 5.44
CA ASN A 96 18.89 2.32 6.20
C ASN A 96 19.79 1.18 5.67
N LYS A 97 19.19 0.04 5.31
CA LYS A 97 19.93 -1.09 4.75
C LYS A 97 20.54 -0.74 3.39
N LEU A 98 19.76 -0.14 2.49
CA LEU A 98 20.24 0.29 1.18
C LEU A 98 21.30 1.40 1.28
N GLN A 99 21.15 2.31 2.22
CA GLN A 99 22.16 3.34 2.50
C GLN A 99 23.47 2.73 2.99
N ALA A 100 23.42 1.79 3.92
CA ALA A 100 24.59 1.15 4.50
C ALA A 100 25.37 0.28 3.50
N THR A 101 24.67 -0.28 2.50
CA THR A 101 25.26 -1.18 1.49
C THR A 101 25.44 -0.53 0.13
N GLU A 102 25.04 0.75 -0.04
CA GLU A 102 24.96 1.41 -1.35
C GLU A 102 24.14 0.61 -2.37
N GLY A 103 23.19 -0.20 -1.87
CA GLY A 103 22.37 -1.13 -2.65
C GLY A 103 23.03 -2.47 -3.00
N GLU A 104 24.30 -2.69 -2.64
CA GLU A 104 24.97 -3.96 -2.94
C GLU A 104 24.27 -5.14 -2.26
N GLY A 105 24.24 -6.27 -2.98
CA GLY A 105 23.62 -7.50 -2.52
C GLY A 105 22.13 -7.62 -2.86
N PHE A 106 21.52 -6.58 -3.43
CA PHE A 106 20.12 -6.57 -3.85
C PHE A 106 19.96 -6.24 -5.34
N ASP A 107 18.96 -6.83 -5.97
CA ASP A 107 18.57 -6.55 -7.36
C ASP A 107 17.30 -5.70 -7.42
N LEU A 108 16.33 -5.99 -6.53
CA LEU A 108 15.09 -5.25 -6.39
C LEU A 108 14.86 -4.86 -4.93
N CYS A 109 14.18 -3.74 -4.73
CA CYS A 109 13.58 -3.38 -3.45
C CYS A 109 12.11 -2.99 -3.62
N ALA A 110 11.34 -3.01 -2.51
CA ALA A 110 9.90 -2.78 -2.51
C ALA A 110 9.52 -1.52 -1.70
N PRO A 111 9.80 -0.29 -2.19
CA PRO A 111 9.44 0.93 -1.48
C PRO A 111 7.95 1.25 -1.60
N THR A 112 7.41 1.94 -0.60
CA THR A 112 6.09 2.56 -0.69
C THR A 112 6.15 3.84 -1.53
N ARG A 113 5.10 4.11 -2.29
CA ARG A 113 4.98 5.24 -3.20
C ARG A 113 5.36 6.59 -2.58
N ASP A 114 4.97 6.85 -1.35
CA ASP A 114 5.24 8.12 -0.66
C ASP A 114 6.72 8.35 -0.35
N ARG A 115 7.57 7.33 -0.45
CA ARG A 115 9.01 7.42 -0.17
C ARG A 115 9.85 7.91 -1.35
N ALA A 116 9.24 8.22 -2.49
CA ALA A 116 9.93 8.67 -3.69
C ALA A 116 11.01 9.75 -3.44
N PRO A 117 10.74 10.85 -2.67
CA PRO A 117 11.77 11.86 -2.44
C PRO A 117 13.01 11.32 -1.73
N GLN A 118 12.82 10.45 -0.73
CA GLN A 118 13.92 9.86 0.04
C GLN A 118 14.78 8.92 -0.82
N PHE A 119 14.16 8.13 -1.71
CA PHE A 119 14.89 7.26 -2.63
C PHE A 119 15.58 8.04 -3.75
N GLN A 120 15.01 9.16 -4.20
CA GLN A 120 15.67 10.08 -5.13
C GLN A 120 16.93 10.67 -4.51
N GLU A 121 16.86 11.15 -3.27
CA GLU A 121 18.00 11.66 -2.51
C GLU A 121 19.05 10.57 -2.26
N LEU A 122 18.62 9.35 -1.95
CA LEU A 122 19.52 8.22 -1.68
C LEU A 122 20.32 7.80 -2.93
N GLY A 123 19.76 7.93 -4.13
CA GLY A 123 20.46 7.72 -5.40
C GLY A 123 20.90 6.29 -5.72
N VAL A 124 20.34 5.27 -5.02
CA VAL A 124 20.69 3.84 -5.16
C VAL A 124 19.87 3.10 -6.20
N LEU A 125 18.91 3.74 -6.85
CA LEU A 125 18.04 3.13 -7.83
C LEU A 125 18.51 3.36 -9.27
N ALA A 126 18.17 2.44 -10.15
CA ALA A 126 18.30 2.57 -11.60
C ALA A 126 16.91 2.76 -12.24
N PRO A 127 16.80 3.59 -13.30
CA PRO A 127 15.56 3.69 -14.04
C PRO A 127 15.26 2.39 -14.80
N TYR A 128 13.98 2.08 -14.91
CA TYR A 128 13.53 0.96 -15.72
C TYR A 128 13.67 1.24 -17.21
N ASP A 129 14.09 0.23 -17.97
CA ASP A 129 13.90 0.16 -19.42
C ASP A 129 12.44 -0.23 -19.71
N MET A 130 11.65 0.76 -20.12
CA MET A 130 10.22 0.58 -20.35
C MET A 130 9.90 -0.47 -21.41
N ALA A 131 10.81 -0.73 -22.35
CA ALA A 131 10.62 -1.75 -23.39
C ALA A 131 10.64 -3.19 -22.82
N LYS A 132 11.18 -3.38 -21.63
CA LYS A 132 11.27 -4.69 -20.96
C LYS A 132 10.13 -4.93 -19.96
N LEU A 133 9.33 -3.91 -19.65
CA LEU A 133 8.20 -4.00 -18.71
C LEU A 133 6.89 -4.30 -19.44
N LYS A 134 6.08 -5.19 -18.86
CA LYS A 134 4.74 -5.53 -19.35
C LYS A 134 3.70 -4.84 -18.48
N LEU A 135 3.47 -3.54 -18.70
CA LEU A 135 2.60 -2.71 -17.88
C LEU A 135 1.15 -2.59 -18.42
N ASP A 136 0.83 -3.18 -19.57
CA ASP A 136 -0.50 -3.06 -20.19
C ASP A 136 -1.64 -3.58 -19.30
N ASN A 137 -1.33 -4.53 -18.44
CA ASN A 137 -2.28 -5.10 -17.49
C ASN A 137 -2.34 -4.34 -16.16
N VAL A 138 -1.44 -3.40 -15.89
CA VAL A 138 -1.51 -2.61 -14.67
C VAL A 138 -2.71 -1.65 -14.74
N LEU A 139 -3.46 -1.52 -13.66
CA LEU A 139 -4.59 -0.59 -13.56
C LEU A 139 -4.07 0.85 -13.78
N PRO A 140 -4.67 1.62 -14.72
CA PRO A 140 -4.16 2.95 -15.08
C PRO A 140 -4.01 3.90 -13.87
N ALA A 141 -4.96 3.89 -12.94
CA ALA A 141 -4.90 4.73 -11.74
C ALA A 141 -3.73 4.36 -10.82
N MET A 142 -3.37 3.08 -10.72
CA MET A 142 -2.24 2.60 -9.93
C MET A 142 -0.91 2.95 -10.59
N LEU A 143 -0.83 2.79 -11.91
CA LEU A 143 0.35 3.17 -12.67
C LEU A 143 0.58 4.69 -12.64
N GLU A 144 -0.47 5.49 -12.87
CA GLU A 144 -0.41 6.95 -12.77
C GLU A 144 -0.04 7.40 -11.36
N GLY A 145 -0.66 6.78 -10.34
CA GLY A 145 -0.35 7.05 -8.94
C GLY A 145 1.13 6.84 -8.63
N SER A 146 1.76 5.82 -9.20
CA SER A 146 3.19 5.56 -9.05
C SER A 146 4.03 6.52 -9.91
N THR A 147 3.79 6.57 -11.22
CA THR A 147 4.62 7.34 -12.17
C THR A 147 4.64 8.84 -11.86
N SER A 148 3.55 9.39 -11.31
CA SER A 148 3.44 10.82 -10.97
C SER A 148 4.49 11.30 -9.95
N VAL A 149 5.07 10.41 -9.16
CA VAL A 149 6.06 10.76 -8.11
C VAL A 149 7.38 10.01 -8.23
N TRP A 150 7.41 8.90 -8.99
CA TRP A 150 8.60 8.07 -9.17
C TRP A 150 9.24 8.25 -10.55
N THR A 151 9.04 9.40 -11.19
CA THR A 151 9.67 9.75 -12.46
C THR A 151 10.54 10.98 -12.26
N TRP A 152 11.85 10.82 -12.45
CA TRP A 152 12.83 11.90 -12.46
C TRP A 152 13.94 11.58 -13.46
N ASP A 153 14.67 12.59 -13.90
CA ASP A 153 15.76 12.50 -14.90
C ASP A 153 15.34 11.72 -16.17
N GLY A 154 14.06 11.80 -16.54
CA GLY A 154 13.49 11.12 -17.71
C GLY A 154 13.28 9.62 -17.55
N GLY A 155 13.51 9.04 -16.36
CA GLY A 155 13.35 7.63 -16.07
C GLY A 155 12.23 7.33 -15.07
N LEU A 156 11.63 6.15 -15.16
CA LEU A 156 10.70 5.58 -14.17
C LEU A 156 11.47 4.67 -13.22
N TYR A 157 11.31 4.87 -11.90
CA TYR A 157 12.07 4.14 -10.88
C TYR A 157 11.23 3.17 -10.03
N HIS A 158 9.92 3.13 -10.23
CA HIS A 158 9.03 2.30 -9.42
C HIS A 158 7.82 1.84 -10.23
N VAL A 159 7.46 0.57 -10.11
CA VAL A 159 6.25 0.00 -10.72
C VAL A 159 5.38 -0.63 -9.64
N PRO A 160 4.07 -0.30 -9.58
CA PRO A 160 3.20 -0.76 -8.50
C PRO A 160 3.02 -2.28 -8.56
N HIS A 161 2.88 -2.91 -7.40
CA HIS A 161 2.63 -4.35 -7.32
C HIS A 161 1.44 -4.72 -6.44
N CYS A 162 1.21 -3.97 -5.37
CA CYS A 162 -0.01 -4.07 -4.57
C CYS A 162 -0.37 -2.70 -3.96
N TRP A 163 -1.59 -2.59 -3.43
CA TRP A 163 -2.02 -1.42 -2.70
C TRP A 163 -2.87 -1.83 -1.51
N GLY A 164 -2.95 -0.97 -0.54
CA GLY A 164 -3.78 -1.16 0.63
C GLY A 164 -4.10 0.15 1.31
N SER A 165 -4.61 0.04 2.50
CA SER A 165 -4.87 1.22 3.32
C SER A 165 -4.62 0.96 4.80
N GLU A 166 -4.50 2.04 5.55
CA GLU A 166 -4.47 2.04 7.00
C GLU A 166 -5.73 2.72 7.51
N ALA A 167 -6.55 1.96 8.25
CA ALA A 167 -7.83 2.43 8.75
C ALA A 167 -8.19 1.71 10.06
N ILE A 168 -9.48 1.57 10.34
CA ILE A 168 -9.93 1.04 11.63
C ILE A 168 -10.25 -0.44 11.53
N ALA A 169 -9.59 -1.23 12.38
CA ALA A 169 -9.94 -2.63 12.61
C ALA A 169 -10.40 -2.84 14.06
N TRP A 170 -11.28 -3.80 14.25
CA TRP A 170 -11.78 -4.12 15.59
C TRP A 170 -12.23 -5.58 15.73
N ARG A 171 -12.27 -6.05 16.96
CA ARG A 171 -12.89 -7.30 17.38
C ARG A 171 -14.40 -7.14 17.33
N SER A 172 -15.06 -7.71 16.33
CA SER A 172 -16.50 -7.60 16.12
C SER A 172 -17.33 -8.30 17.20
N ASP A 173 -16.74 -9.26 17.90
CA ASP A 173 -17.33 -9.94 19.05
C ASP A 173 -17.26 -9.11 20.36
N LEU A 174 -16.30 -8.18 20.47
CA LEU A 174 -16.10 -7.34 21.65
C LEU A 174 -16.60 -5.91 21.47
N ALA A 175 -16.72 -5.45 20.23
CA ALA A 175 -17.22 -4.12 19.87
C ALA A 175 -18.25 -4.24 18.73
N PRO A 176 -19.42 -4.84 18.97
CA PRO A 176 -20.46 -4.96 17.95
C PRO A 176 -21.10 -3.61 17.63
N GLY A 177 -21.64 -3.45 16.43
CA GLY A 177 -22.45 -2.29 16.03
C GLY A 177 -21.67 -1.10 15.49
N LEU A 178 -20.37 -1.22 15.25
CA LEU A 178 -19.62 -0.23 14.47
C LEU A 178 -20.01 -0.35 13.00
N THR A 179 -20.41 0.76 12.39
CA THR A 179 -20.90 0.85 11.00
C THR A 179 -20.24 2.02 10.29
N TYR A 180 -20.18 1.99 8.97
CA TYR A 180 -19.50 2.99 8.14
C TYR A 180 -19.95 4.41 8.44
N ASP A 181 -21.24 4.65 8.58
CA ASP A 181 -21.84 5.97 8.84
C ASP A 181 -21.41 6.60 10.17
N LYS A 182 -20.90 5.79 11.10
CA LYS A 182 -20.49 6.23 12.45
C LYS A 182 -18.99 6.08 12.71
N LEU A 183 -18.29 5.35 11.83
CA LEU A 183 -16.88 5.04 12.04
C LEU A 183 -16.00 6.24 11.69
N SER A 184 -15.19 6.67 12.65
CA SER A 184 -14.27 7.82 12.58
C SER A 184 -12.95 7.47 13.24
N TYR A 185 -11.85 8.11 12.85
CA TYR A 185 -10.62 8.02 13.66
C TYR A 185 -10.83 8.50 15.10
N GLY A 186 -11.83 9.35 15.33
CA GLY A 186 -12.28 9.73 16.67
C GLY A 186 -12.83 8.57 17.50
N THR A 187 -13.38 7.52 16.85
CA THR A 187 -13.89 6.32 17.54
C THR A 187 -12.79 5.61 18.34
N LEU A 188 -11.53 5.67 17.90
CA LEU A 188 -10.40 5.08 18.61
C LEU A 188 -10.19 5.67 20.00
N TRP A 189 -10.59 6.92 20.21
CA TRP A 189 -10.40 7.69 21.43
C TRP A 189 -11.63 7.70 22.34
N ALA A 190 -12.64 6.90 22.00
CA ALA A 190 -13.84 6.79 22.83
C ALA A 190 -13.54 6.09 24.16
N PRO A 191 -14.18 6.51 25.28
CA PRO A 191 -13.86 6.00 26.63
C PRO A 191 -13.95 4.48 26.79
N GLU A 192 -14.84 3.83 26.08
CA GLU A 192 -15.04 2.37 26.10
C GLU A 192 -13.83 1.57 25.60
N PHE A 193 -12.94 2.20 24.82
CA PHE A 193 -11.74 1.59 24.29
C PHE A 193 -10.47 1.92 25.10
N LYS A 194 -10.62 2.54 26.29
CA LYS A 194 -9.48 2.85 27.15
C LYS A 194 -8.67 1.61 27.50
N GLY A 195 -7.38 1.64 27.19
CA GLY A 195 -6.46 0.51 27.41
C GLY A 195 -6.71 -0.68 26.49
N LYS A 196 -7.40 -0.49 25.35
CA LYS A 196 -7.75 -1.56 24.41
C LYS A 196 -7.40 -1.22 22.94
N MET A 197 -6.79 -0.06 22.68
CA MET A 197 -6.45 0.39 21.35
C MET A 197 -5.04 -0.02 20.94
N GLN A 198 -4.85 -0.34 19.65
CA GLN A 198 -3.54 -0.43 19.04
C GLN A 198 -3.39 0.53 17.84
N GLY A 199 -2.16 0.91 17.53
CA GLY A 199 -1.87 1.75 16.38
C GLY A 199 -0.38 2.09 16.26
N ARG A 200 0.07 2.57 15.09
CA ARG A 200 1.41 3.16 14.99
C ARG A 200 1.39 4.59 15.51
N PRO A 201 2.38 5.04 16.27
CA PRO A 201 2.34 6.36 16.87
C PRO A 201 2.10 7.49 15.86
N HIS A 202 2.84 7.50 14.75
CA HIS A 202 2.71 8.53 13.71
C HIS A 202 1.37 8.46 12.97
N SER A 203 0.82 7.27 12.78
CA SER A 203 -0.47 7.09 12.11
C SER A 203 -1.63 7.52 13.01
N LEU A 204 -1.54 7.24 14.30
CA LEU A 204 -2.52 7.74 15.28
C LEU A 204 -2.56 9.27 15.32
N LEU A 205 -1.39 9.94 15.28
CA LEU A 205 -1.32 11.40 15.19
C LEU A 205 -1.98 11.93 13.90
N LEU A 206 -1.70 11.29 12.75
CA LEU A 206 -2.34 11.63 11.48
C LEU A 206 -3.85 11.40 11.54
N GLY A 207 -4.31 10.29 12.12
CA GLY A 207 -5.73 9.99 12.31
C GLY A 207 -6.45 11.03 13.15
N ILE A 208 -5.84 11.51 14.26
CA ILE A 208 -6.38 12.62 15.05
C ILE A 208 -6.52 13.87 14.18
N GLY A 209 -5.50 14.20 13.39
CA GLY A 209 -5.52 15.36 12.50
C GLY A 209 -6.65 15.29 11.47
N LEU A 210 -6.83 14.14 10.80
CA LEU A 210 -7.92 13.90 9.86
C LEU A 210 -9.29 14.03 10.51
N TRP A 211 -9.47 13.46 11.70
CA TRP A 211 -10.69 13.59 12.49
C TRP A 211 -10.98 15.04 12.88
N TRP A 212 -9.98 15.77 13.35
CA TRP A 212 -10.14 17.17 13.76
C TRP A 212 -10.39 18.11 12.58
N ASP A 213 -9.78 17.84 11.43
CA ASP A 213 -10.07 18.58 10.21
C ASP A 213 -11.54 18.40 9.79
N LYS A 214 -12.01 17.14 9.75
CA LYS A 214 -13.39 16.82 9.39
C LYS A 214 -14.42 17.45 10.32
N THR A 215 -14.11 17.55 11.61
CA THR A 215 -14.99 18.16 12.62
C THR A 215 -14.83 19.68 12.73
N GLY A 216 -13.92 20.29 11.97
CA GLY A 216 -13.64 21.72 11.99
C GLY A 216 -12.81 22.19 13.19
N LYS A 217 -12.32 21.27 14.04
CA LYS A 217 -11.50 21.60 15.20
C LYS A 217 -10.08 22.04 14.82
N LEU A 218 -9.51 21.49 13.75
CA LEU A 218 -8.20 21.84 13.22
C LEU A 218 -8.25 21.86 11.70
N PRO A 219 -8.60 22.98 11.06
CA PRO A 219 -8.55 23.11 9.61
C PRO A 219 -7.12 22.93 9.11
N SER A 220 -6.91 21.89 8.30
CA SER A 220 -5.58 21.46 7.81
C SER A 220 -5.61 20.95 6.37
N ASN A 221 -6.71 21.21 5.64
CA ASN A 221 -6.93 20.69 4.32
C ASN A 221 -6.76 19.15 4.28
N ARG A 222 -7.44 18.46 5.19
CA ARG A 222 -7.29 17.01 5.40
C ARG A 222 -5.82 16.64 5.65
N MET A 223 -5.12 17.36 6.51
CA MET A 223 -3.70 17.20 6.84
C MET A 223 -2.71 17.42 5.67
N MET A 224 -3.18 17.80 4.48
CA MET A 224 -2.29 18.09 3.33
C MET A 224 -1.41 19.31 3.59
N ASP A 225 -1.86 20.25 4.42
CA ASP A 225 -1.07 21.43 4.77
C ASP A 225 0.19 21.08 5.56
N ALA A 226 0.19 19.97 6.30
CA ALA A 226 1.37 19.50 7.02
C ALA A 226 2.54 19.07 6.11
N PHE A 227 2.29 18.87 4.81
CA PHE A 227 3.32 18.50 3.83
C PHE A 227 3.90 19.70 3.06
N LYS A 228 3.46 20.94 3.37
CA LYS A 228 3.93 22.14 2.67
C LYS A 228 5.34 22.56 3.09
N ASP A 229 5.57 22.60 4.39
CA ASP A 229 6.83 23.00 5.01
C ASP A 229 6.88 22.61 6.50
N GLU A 230 8.11 22.61 7.06
CA GLU A 230 8.32 22.24 8.47
C GLU A 230 7.56 23.11 9.46
N ALA A 231 7.47 24.43 9.23
CA ALA A 231 6.82 25.34 10.16
C ALA A 231 5.31 25.06 10.23
N THR A 232 4.68 24.81 9.09
CA THR A 232 3.28 24.45 8.98
C THR A 232 3.00 23.08 9.61
N MET A 233 3.87 22.09 9.37
CA MET A 233 3.77 20.79 10.01
C MET A 233 3.84 20.92 11.54
N LYS A 234 4.85 21.60 12.06
CA LYS A 234 5.01 21.84 13.51
C LYS A 234 3.78 22.50 14.11
N LYS A 235 3.26 23.56 13.47
CA LYS A 235 2.04 24.26 13.92
C LYS A 235 0.82 23.35 14.03
N ILE A 236 0.68 22.39 13.13
CA ILE A 236 -0.42 21.41 13.12
C ILE A 236 -0.19 20.35 14.21
N TYR A 237 0.99 19.74 14.21
CA TYR A 237 1.29 18.63 15.12
C TYR A 237 1.44 19.06 16.58
N ASP A 238 1.85 20.32 16.86
CA ASP A 238 1.90 20.88 18.21
C ASP A 238 0.49 21.04 18.84
N GLN A 239 -0.56 21.08 18.01
CA GLN A 239 -1.94 21.05 18.51
C GLN A 239 -2.45 19.62 18.74
N ILE A 240 -1.99 18.66 17.93
CA ILE A 240 -2.41 17.26 18.00
C ILE A 240 -1.73 16.51 19.14
N LEU A 241 -0.42 16.73 19.31
CA LEU A 241 0.42 15.98 20.24
C LEU A 241 -0.06 16.04 21.70
N PRO A 242 -0.43 17.20 22.26
CA PRO A 242 -0.94 17.28 23.64
C PRO A 242 -2.16 16.38 23.89
N PHE A 243 -3.11 16.36 22.94
CA PHE A 243 -4.27 15.46 23.03
C PHE A 243 -3.87 13.99 23.01
N ALA A 244 -2.94 13.60 22.12
CA ALA A 244 -2.46 12.23 22.04
C ALA A 244 -1.77 11.80 23.35
N ILE A 245 -0.95 12.68 23.93
CA ILE A 245 -0.26 12.45 25.20
C ILE A 245 -1.25 12.30 26.37
N GLU A 246 -2.20 13.24 26.50
CA GLU A 246 -3.22 13.20 27.54
C GLU A 246 -4.06 11.92 27.49
N ASN A 247 -4.31 11.43 26.26
CA ASN A 247 -5.11 10.23 26.04
C ASN A 247 -4.26 8.97 25.77
N LYS A 248 -2.96 8.98 26.04
CA LYS A 248 -2.07 7.83 25.80
C LYS A 248 -2.55 6.55 26.48
N ALA A 249 -3.24 6.65 27.61
CA ALA A 249 -3.83 5.52 28.33
C ALA A 249 -4.88 4.73 27.50
N GLN A 250 -5.36 5.26 26.37
CA GLN A 250 -6.18 4.52 25.41
C GLN A 250 -5.36 3.41 24.73
N VAL A 251 -4.06 3.66 24.46
CA VAL A 251 -3.20 2.76 23.72
C VAL A 251 -2.74 1.60 24.59
N LYS A 252 -3.13 0.40 24.20
CA LYS A 252 -2.66 -0.86 24.79
C LYS A 252 -1.33 -1.30 24.19
N GLN A 253 -1.19 -1.10 22.86
CA GLN A 253 -0.03 -1.55 22.10
C GLN A 253 0.28 -0.60 20.96
N PHE A 254 1.56 -0.23 20.82
CA PHE A 254 2.08 0.30 19.56
C PHE A 254 2.61 -0.86 18.73
N TRP A 255 2.12 -0.98 17.50
CA TRP A 255 2.56 -2.03 16.58
C TRP A 255 3.52 -1.45 15.52
N ASP A 256 4.37 -2.30 14.98
CA ASP A 256 5.40 -1.98 13.97
C ASP A 256 5.43 -2.96 12.79
N SER A 257 4.66 -4.04 12.85
CA SER A 257 4.60 -5.08 11.83
C SER A 257 3.20 -5.67 11.71
N ALA A 258 2.94 -6.39 10.60
CA ALA A 258 1.69 -7.11 10.39
C ALA A 258 1.43 -8.17 11.48
N ASP A 259 2.46 -8.92 11.87
CA ASP A 259 2.34 -9.95 12.90
C ASP A 259 2.08 -9.33 14.28
N ASN A 260 2.70 -8.19 14.57
CA ASN A 260 2.45 -7.45 15.79
C ASN A 260 1.00 -6.93 15.86
N THR A 261 0.44 -6.52 14.72
CA THR A 261 -0.98 -6.16 14.60
C THR A 261 -1.90 -7.35 14.88
N LYS A 262 -1.59 -8.53 14.34
CA LYS A 262 -2.38 -9.75 14.55
C LYS A 262 -2.35 -10.19 16.02
N SER A 263 -1.17 -10.23 16.63
CA SER A 263 -1.03 -10.59 18.05
C SER A 263 -1.73 -9.58 18.98
N GLY A 264 -1.75 -8.30 18.60
CA GLY A 264 -2.53 -7.27 19.31
C GLY A 264 -3.99 -7.66 19.50
N PHE A 265 -4.66 -8.09 18.44
CA PHE A 265 -6.07 -8.52 18.50
C PHE A 265 -6.27 -9.90 19.13
N MET A 266 -5.35 -10.84 18.92
CA MET A 266 -5.55 -12.23 19.33
C MET A 266 -5.02 -12.56 20.71
N GLU A 267 -3.94 -11.92 21.13
CA GLU A 267 -3.16 -12.32 22.32
C GLU A 267 -3.04 -11.18 23.33
N ASN A 268 -2.89 -9.93 22.88
CA ASN A 268 -2.55 -8.81 23.76
C ASN A 268 -3.76 -7.99 24.22
N GLY A 269 -5.00 -8.44 23.91
CA GLY A 269 -6.23 -7.85 24.43
C GLY A 269 -6.61 -6.51 23.77
N CYS A 270 -6.08 -6.20 22.59
CA CYS A 270 -6.55 -5.07 21.79
C CYS A 270 -7.95 -5.37 21.22
N VAL A 271 -8.85 -4.40 21.31
CA VAL A 271 -10.23 -4.52 20.83
C VAL A 271 -10.43 -3.71 19.57
N ILE A 272 -9.76 -2.57 19.44
CA ILE A 272 -9.84 -1.66 18.28
C ILE A 272 -8.44 -1.17 17.93
N GLY A 273 -8.22 -0.76 16.67
CA GLY A 273 -6.94 -0.19 16.29
C GLY A 273 -6.98 0.51 14.94
N GLN A 274 -6.00 1.37 14.73
CA GLN A 274 -5.64 1.87 13.42
C GLN A 274 -4.56 0.93 12.87
N THR A 275 -4.91 0.18 11.81
CA THR A 275 -4.05 -0.91 11.28
C THR A 275 -4.03 -0.90 9.77
N TRP A 276 -3.08 -1.60 9.19
CA TRP A 276 -3.18 -1.96 7.78
C TRP A 276 -4.35 -2.93 7.55
N ASP A 277 -4.89 -2.92 6.33
CA ASP A 277 -5.97 -3.81 5.89
C ASP A 277 -5.52 -5.29 5.86
N GLY A 278 -4.34 -5.58 5.30
CA GLY A 278 -3.83 -6.94 5.12
C GLY A 278 -3.89 -7.81 6.37
N PRO A 279 -3.23 -7.46 7.49
CA PRO A 279 -3.26 -8.26 8.70
C PRO A 279 -4.66 -8.44 9.29
N ALA A 280 -5.52 -7.41 9.24
CA ALA A 280 -6.90 -7.51 9.74
C ALA A 280 -7.77 -8.40 8.85
N LEU A 281 -7.66 -8.25 7.52
CA LEU A 281 -8.40 -9.08 6.56
C LEU A 281 -7.89 -10.52 6.50
N SER A 282 -6.59 -10.74 6.74
CA SER A 282 -6.02 -12.07 6.90
C SER A 282 -6.63 -12.79 8.13
N LEU A 283 -6.69 -12.13 9.29
CA LEU A 283 -7.37 -12.68 10.46
C LEU A 283 -8.84 -13.01 10.17
N LYS A 284 -9.56 -12.13 9.48
CA LYS A 284 -10.95 -12.36 9.10
C LYS A 284 -11.10 -13.55 8.16
N LYS A 285 -10.21 -13.69 7.17
CA LYS A 285 -10.15 -14.84 6.27
C LYS A 285 -9.98 -16.14 7.06
N ASP A 286 -9.18 -16.12 8.11
CA ASP A 286 -8.93 -17.27 8.99
C ASP A 286 -10.04 -17.49 10.04
N GLY A 287 -11.22 -16.87 9.85
CA GLY A 287 -12.38 -17.03 10.71
C GLY A 287 -12.28 -16.34 12.07
N LYS A 288 -11.31 -15.47 12.27
CA LYS A 288 -11.19 -14.69 13.51
C LYS A 288 -12.21 -13.54 13.52
N PRO A 289 -12.76 -13.15 14.67
CA PRO A 289 -13.78 -12.11 14.77
C PRO A 289 -13.14 -10.70 14.67
N VAL A 290 -12.47 -10.44 13.56
CA VAL A 290 -11.86 -9.14 13.26
C VAL A 290 -12.54 -8.54 12.04
N THR A 291 -12.90 -7.27 12.11
CA THR A 291 -13.46 -6.49 10.99
C THR A 291 -12.54 -5.30 10.73
N TYR A 292 -12.40 -4.96 9.46
CA TYR A 292 -11.67 -3.77 9.00
C TYR A 292 -12.59 -2.92 8.14
N MET A 293 -12.52 -1.59 8.29
CA MET A 293 -13.34 -0.68 7.50
C MET A 293 -12.75 0.72 7.44
N ALA A 294 -12.89 1.35 6.29
CA ALA A 294 -12.56 2.76 6.09
C ALA A 294 -13.44 3.67 6.97
N PRO A 295 -12.87 4.68 7.66
CA PRO A 295 -13.66 5.65 8.42
C PRO A 295 -14.16 6.79 7.53
N GLN A 296 -15.01 7.65 8.10
CA GLN A 296 -15.62 8.78 7.41
C GLN A 296 -14.62 9.85 6.94
N GLU A 297 -13.44 9.92 7.52
CA GLU A 297 -12.34 10.80 7.10
C GLU A 297 -11.62 10.28 5.87
N GLY A 298 -11.79 9.01 5.54
CA GLY A 298 -11.10 8.26 4.50
C GLY A 298 -9.97 7.40 5.04
N ALA A 299 -9.84 6.18 4.51
CA ALA A 299 -8.71 5.32 4.82
C ALA A 299 -7.43 5.89 4.20
N ILE A 300 -6.32 5.80 4.92
CA ILE A 300 -5.00 6.27 4.47
C ILE A 300 -4.46 5.26 3.46
N ALA A 301 -4.54 5.59 2.17
CA ALA A 301 -4.14 4.69 1.09
C ALA A 301 -2.64 4.77 0.81
N TRP A 302 -2.05 3.63 0.50
CA TRP A 302 -0.66 3.47 0.08
C TRP A 302 -0.57 2.52 -1.13
N ILE A 303 0.53 2.64 -1.88
CA ILE A 303 0.86 1.77 -3.01
C ILE A 303 2.29 1.33 -2.80
N ASP A 304 2.54 0.03 -2.80
CA ASP A 304 3.88 -0.54 -2.82
C ASP A 304 4.21 -1.08 -4.21
N GLY A 305 5.48 -1.10 -4.53
CA GLY A 305 5.92 -1.54 -5.83
C GLY A 305 7.39 -1.92 -5.86
N TRP A 306 7.85 -2.32 -7.02
CA TRP A 306 9.21 -2.76 -7.23
C TRP A 306 10.06 -1.65 -7.81
N SER A 307 11.28 -1.50 -7.29
CA SER A 307 12.31 -0.59 -7.78
C SER A 307 13.59 -1.36 -8.07
N LEU A 308 14.20 -1.06 -9.23
CA LEU A 308 15.46 -1.67 -9.64
C LEU A 308 16.63 -1.02 -8.91
N ILE A 309 17.48 -1.81 -8.28
CA ILE A 309 18.68 -1.32 -7.61
C ILE A 309 19.78 -1.03 -8.64
N LYS A 310 20.50 0.08 -8.48
CA LYS A 310 21.60 0.49 -9.38
C LYS A 310 22.76 -0.49 -9.38
N ALA A 311 23.05 -1.09 -8.23
CA ALA A 311 24.09 -2.10 -8.05
C ALA A 311 23.65 -3.54 -8.44
N ALA A 312 22.43 -3.72 -8.97
CA ALA A 312 21.86 -5.02 -9.33
C ALA A 312 22.75 -5.80 -10.30
N LYS A 313 22.97 -7.07 -9.98
CA LYS A 313 23.77 -8.00 -10.81
C LYS A 313 22.89 -8.91 -11.66
N ASN A 314 21.63 -9.11 -11.26
CA ASN A 314 20.68 -10.02 -11.89
C ASN A 314 19.53 -9.24 -12.56
N VAL A 315 19.88 -8.22 -13.35
CA VAL A 315 18.91 -7.32 -13.99
C VAL A 315 17.88 -8.03 -14.87
N PRO A 316 18.25 -9.01 -15.74
CA PRO A 316 17.26 -9.77 -16.52
C PRO A 316 16.25 -10.51 -15.64
N GLN A 317 16.70 -11.12 -14.55
CA GLN A 317 15.85 -11.83 -13.59
C GLN A 317 14.92 -10.87 -12.84
N ALA A 318 15.39 -9.64 -12.56
CA ALA A 318 14.56 -8.59 -11.94
C ALA A 318 13.38 -8.21 -12.85
N TYR A 319 13.59 -8.02 -14.16
CA TYR A 319 12.50 -7.78 -15.11
C TYR A 319 11.55 -8.97 -15.23
N GLU A 320 12.08 -10.20 -15.26
CA GLU A 320 11.28 -11.42 -15.29
C GLU A 320 10.36 -11.51 -14.07
N PHE A 321 10.89 -11.19 -12.88
CA PHE A 321 10.11 -11.18 -11.64
C PHE A 321 9.03 -10.09 -11.64
N VAL A 322 9.37 -8.85 -12.00
CA VAL A 322 8.41 -7.76 -12.07
C VAL A 322 7.28 -8.08 -13.05
N ASN A 323 7.61 -8.59 -14.24
CA ASN A 323 6.61 -8.99 -15.24
C ASN A 323 5.75 -10.18 -14.78
N PHE A 324 6.31 -11.12 -14.02
CA PHE A 324 5.58 -12.21 -13.40
C PHE A 324 4.56 -11.70 -12.39
N MET A 325 4.95 -10.74 -11.52
CA MET A 325 4.06 -10.12 -10.55
C MET A 325 2.89 -9.36 -11.20
N HIS A 326 3.06 -8.88 -12.43
CA HIS A 326 2.01 -8.18 -13.22
C HIS A 326 1.12 -9.13 -14.03
N THR A 327 1.09 -10.43 -13.72
CA THR A 327 0.08 -11.33 -14.28
C THR A 327 -1.16 -11.38 -13.38
N PRO A 328 -2.38 -11.49 -13.94
CA PRO A 328 -3.62 -11.47 -13.15
C PRO A 328 -3.68 -12.53 -12.07
N GLU A 329 -3.25 -13.75 -12.38
CA GLU A 329 -3.24 -14.89 -11.46
C GLU A 329 -2.32 -14.65 -10.26
N ILE A 330 -1.11 -14.11 -10.51
CA ILE A 330 -0.12 -13.87 -9.46
C ILE A 330 -0.51 -12.69 -8.59
N SER A 331 -0.98 -11.60 -9.20
CA SER A 331 -1.49 -10.45 -8.46
C SER A 331 -2.67 -10.83 -7.54
N ALA A 332 -3.56 -11.71 -8.03
CA ALA A 332 -4.62 -12.26 -7.20
C ALA A 332 -4.11 -13.23 -6.12
N MET A 333 -3.06 -14.01 -6.42
CA MET A 333 -2.43 -14.90 -5.44
C MET A 333 -1.86 -14.10 -4.26
N VAL A 334 -1.17 -13.00 -4.55
CA VAL A 334 -0.72 -12.04 -3.53
C VAL A 334 -1.90 -11.55 -2.69
N ALA A 335 -2.94 -11.04 -3.33
CA ALA A 335 -4.11 -10.49 -2.65
C ALA A 335 -4.86 -11.53 -1.80
N ASN A 336 -5.05 -12.74 -2.31
CA ASN A 336 -5.70 -13.83 -1.58
C ASN A 336 -4.91 -14.27 -0.35
N GLY A 337 -3.58 -14.19 -0.41
CA GLY A 337 -2.69 -14.59 0.69
C GLY A 337 -2.49 -13.50 1.73
N SER A 338 -2.11 -12.30 1.30
CA SER A 338 -1.75 -11.17 2.17
C SER A 338 -2.96 -10.42 2.73
N GLY A 339 -4.07 -10.37 1.99
CA GLY A 339 -5.23 -9.52 2.29
C GLY A 339 -5.10 -8.11 1.70
N TYR A 340 -4.02 -7.78 1.00
CA TYR A 340 -3.85 -6.53 0.25
C TYR A 340 -4.56 -6.59 -1.11
N ASN A 341 -4.55 -5.50 -1.85
CA ASN A 341 -5.35 -5.38 -3.05
C ASN A 341 -4.48 -5.45 -4.32
N PRO A 342 -4.98 -6.09 -5.39
CA PRO A 342 -4.23 -6.23 -6.63
C PRO A 342 -4.18 -4.91 -7.42
N VAL A 343 -3.11 -4.72 -8.22
CA VAL A 343 -2.95 -3.60 -9.14
C VAL A 343 -3.13 -4.00 -10.61
N VAL A 344 -3.48 -5.26 -10.88
CA VAL A 344 -3.51 -5.84 -12.24
C VAL A 344 -4.95 -6.07 -12.70
N LYS A 345 -5.27 -5.63 -13.92
CA LYS A 345 -6.56 -5.89 -14.57
C LYS A 345 -6.81 -7.38 -14.72
N GLY A 346 -8.03 -7.82 -14.46
CA GLY A 346 -8.42 -9.22 -14.57
C GLY A 346 -8.02 -10.08 -13.37
N ALA A 347 -7.30 -9.55 -12.38
CA ALA A 347 -7.00 -10.25 -11.14
C ALA A 347 -8.27 -10.59 -10.35
N ASP A 348 -9.32 -9.78 -10.46
CA ASP A 348 -10.63 -10.02 -9.83
C ASP A 348 -11.23 -11.38 -10.17
N LYS A 349 -10.91 -11.94 -11.36
CA LYS A 349 -11.38 -13.28 -11.79
C LYS A 349 -10.77 -14.41 -10.97
N PHE A 350 -9.60 -14.17 -10.36
CA PHE A 350 -8.83 -15.15 -9.59
C PHE A 350 -8.89 -14.88 -8.08
N LEU A 351 -9.55 -13.80 -7.66
CA LEU A 351 -9.79 -13.54 -6.26
C LEU A 351 -10.81 -14.53 -5.69
N SER A 352 -10.53 -15.02 -4.49
CA SER A 352 -11.49 -15.83 -3.72
C SER A 352 -12.72 -15.01 -3.37
N GLU A 353 -13.87 -15.69 -3.21
CA GLU A 353 -15.12 -15.03 -2.78
C GLU A 353 -14.96 -14.34 -1.41
N VAL A 354 -14.10 -14.91 -0.55
CA VAL A 354 -13.77 -14.31 0.75
C VAL A 354 -13.02 -12.99 0.57
N ALA A 355 -12.03 -12.94 -0.32
CA ALA A 355 -11.30 -11.70 -0.61
C ALA A 355 -12.21 -10.62 -1.20
N LYS A 356 -13.07 -10.97 -2.17
CA LYS A 356 -14.07 -10.04 -2.75
C LYS A 356 -15.04 -9.51 -1.69
N LYS A 357 -15.55 -10.38 -0.83
CA LYS A 357 -16.46 -10.00 0.26
C LYS A 357 -15.76 -9.07 1.26
N ASN A 358 -14.54 -9.42 1.68
CA ASN A 358 -13.74 -8.62 2.61
C ASN A 358 -13.47 -7.22 2.05
N PHE A 359 -13.13 -7.13 0.76
CA PHE A 359 -12.93 -5.84 0.08
C PHE A 359 -14.20 -4.98 0.10
N ALA A 360 -15.35 -5.55 -0.28
CA ALA A 360 -16.62 -4.84 -0.29
C ALA A 360 -17.04 -4.33 1.10
N GLU A 361 -16.74 -5.09 2.15
CA GLU A 361 -17.03 -4.70 3.53
C GLU A 361 -16.03 -3.68 4.07
N ALA A 362 -14.76 -3.72 3.63
CA ALA A 362 -13.72 -2.77 4.02
C ALA A 362 -13.96 -1.37 3.45
N TYR A 363 -14.54 -1.29 2.24
CA TYR A 363 -14.73 -0.03 1.51
C TYR A 363 -16.20 0.16 1.07
N PRO A 364 -17.14 0.30 2.03
CA PRO A 364 -18.56 0.41 1.70
C PRO A 364 -18.91 1.81 1.14
N GLY A 365 -19.97 1.88 0.34
CA GLY A 365 -20.52 3.13 -0.17
C GLY A 365 -19.55 3.91 -1.03
N ASN A 366 -19.19 5.12 -0.61
CA ASN A 366 -18.24 6.00 -1.29
C ASN A 366 -16.82 5.97 -0.68
N ALA A 367 -16.50 4.96 0.12
CA ALA A 367 -15.22 4.91 0.85
C ALA A 367 -14.00 4.93 -0.08
N LEU A 368 -14.10 4.31 -1.27
CA LEU A 368 -13.03 4.33 -2.27
C LEU A 368 -12.83 5.73 -2.88
N ASP A 369 -13.91 6.49 -3.08
CA ASP A 369 -13.83 7.87 -3.57
C ASP A 369 -13.24 8.81 -2.51
N ASN A 370 -13.32 8.43 -1.24
CA ASN A 370 -12.89 9.23 -0.09
C ASN A 370 -11.50 8.81 0.44
N LEU A 371 -10.79 7.92 -0.23
CA LEU A 371 -9.43 7.55 0.19
C LEU A 371 -8.56 8.78 0.42
N TRP A 372 -7.76 8.73 1.46
CA TRP A 372 -6.72 9.71 1.73
C TRP A 372 -5.39 9.18 1.18
N ASN A 373 -5.05 9.60 -0.04
CA ASN A 373 -3.81 9.19 -0.67
C ASN A 373 -2.63 9.88 0.01
N ARG A 374 -1.73 9.10 0.59
CA ARG A 374 -0.54 9.60 1.25
C ARG A 374 0.31 10.41 0.25
N PRO A 375 0.61 11.70 0.54
CA PRO A 375 1.50 12.49 -0.30
C PRO A 375 2.93 11.98 -0.26
N PRO A 376 3.78 12.33 -1.24
CA PRO A 376 5.22 12.10 -1.13
C PRO A 376 5.78 12.74 0.14
N GLU A 377 6.58 11.98 0.88
CA GLU A 377 7.20 12.41 2.15
C GLU A 377 8.64 12.88 1.91
N PRO A 378 8.92 14.19 1.91
CA PRO A 378 10.30 14.70 1.93
C PRO A 378 11.03 14.25 3.20
N SER A 379 12.36 14.20 3.17
CA SER A 379 13.19 13.76 4.31
C SER A 379 12.88 14.56 5.58
N TRP A 380 12.72 15.88 5.50
CA TRP A 380 12.34 16.72 6.64
C TRP A 380 10.99 16.32 7.28
N TYR A 381 10.01 15.90 6.44
CA TYR A 381 8.71 15.45 6.95
C TYR A 381 8.84 14.12 7.70
N ALA A 382 9.57 13.16 7.12
CA ALA A 382 9.81 11.86 7.75
C ALA A 382 10.54 12.01 9.09
N GLU A 383 11.54 12.90 9.18
CA GLU A 383 12.25 13.20 10.42
C GLU A 383 11.35 13.81 11.49
N LEU A 384 10.59 14.85 11.15
CA LEU A 384 9.66 15.48 12.09
C LEU A 384 8.55 14.51 12.55
N ARG A 385 7.99 13.75 11.60
CA ARG A 385 6.99 12.72 11.89
C ARG A 385 7.52 11.72 12.93
N THR A 386 8.77 11.29 12.77
CA THR A 386 9.44 10.39 13.72
C THR A 386 9.62 11.05 15.08
N GLN A 387 10.06 12.32 15.13
CA GLN A 387 10.22 13.06 16.38
C GLN A 387 8.89 13.19 17.14
N TYR A 388 7.78 13.51 16.47
CA TYR A 388 6.46 13.58 17.10
C TYR A 388 5.97 12.22 17.56
N ALA A 389 6.21 11.17 16.77
CA ALA A 389 5.88 9.80 17.16
C ALA A 389 6.64 9.35 18.42
N GLU A 390 7.93 9.65 18.51
CA GLU A 390 8.73 9.32 19.69
C GLU A 390 8.33 10.13 20.93
N LYS A 391 8.00 11.42 20.79
CA LYS A 391 7.43 12.23 21.88
C LYS A 391 6.13 11.62 22.41
N PHE A 392 5.26 11.16 21.52
CA PHE A 392 4.01 10.50 21.90
C PHE A 392 4.27 9.15 22.59
N LYS A 393 5.22 8.35 22.12
CA LYS A 393 5.59 7.06 22.76
C LYS A 393 6.21 7.23 24.12
N ALA A 394 7.05 8.26 24.29
CA ALA A 394 7.81 8.49 25.53
C ALA A 394 6.99 9.08 26.67
N ALA A 395 5.90 9.82 26.36
CA ALA A 395 5.03 10.43 27.36
C ALA A 395 4.28 9.36 28.15
#